data_ffa6922502ca056af8c2c8ece4b68576
#
_entry.id   ffa6922502ca056af8c2c8ece4b68576
#
_cell.length_a   1.000
_cell.length_b   1.000
_cell.length_c   1.000
_cell.angle_alpha   90.00
_cell.angle_beta   90.00
_cell.angle_gamma   90.00
#
_symmetry.space_group_name_H-M   'P 1'
#
loop_
_entity.id
_entity.type
_entity.pdbx_description
1 polymer ?
#
loop_
_entity_poly.entity_id
_entity_poly.type
_entity_poly.pdbx_seq_one_letter_code
_entity_poly.pdbx_strand_id
1 'polypeptide(L)'
;VIETNSTLQLLGQDVSFAIDGQVSSLSLTQVAQQLKSMPASSIERVDVMYASPAQYQVHGRLINLVLKRSEDLSKTFSGELNLAYHQDHDALFGERIAGRYHKGKFSLDAFYLHSHGLRFGFENETLGYRTAAGSLPTIMSNEDTHAHVFAHTYQLGAAYQFATNNQLSFAYQGDYNHQKFERNFAGYTSGNDRLKYRPWLHDVRLDYQAPFGLKVGVEGTWFRSPVDQFFAASLSSGTLYEGIESKMNVQSWRFYAQQTHNLSRGWQLHYGAWLKTTHDEVNHAMAMILPTPSMPYSEEYHHDGQETLVNAYAGFSKRFSEQLNVDASLAAEYYHLPRLDALNDWRPLPTLNITYMPHANHMWLLSLSSSLQYPDYWAMQPIIMPTRGNFNLLVGNADLHPATSYQTQLTYLLKQRYQFTAWYTYTDECIMRQASVNLSPAESVLLLPVNLEYREQAGLQAVIPQKVGQMIDSRLTLMGIWQRDFNHAVRYMAFNRVAIYGVAALKNVVTLSTLHHLALTLDASVQTKTKQGTWDIPATGSVDVGVNWDFWKQRVRLHAFANDLFRTAVAHPRFQQNGYSLHFDRSCYRQFGVSLTIKLGDYADEAKF
;
A
#
# COMPACT_ATOMS: atom_id res chain seq x y z
N VAL A 1 -11.91 2.32 -7.20
CA VAL A 1 -10.74 2.47 -6.32
C VAL A 1 -11.21 3.20 -5.08
N ILE A 2 -10.94 2.66 -3.93
CA ILE A 2 -11.22 3.30 -2.63
C ILE A 2 -9.88 3.71 -2.04
N GLU A 3 -9.72 4.98 -1.72
CA GLU A 3 -8.59 5.47 -0.95
C GLU A 3 -8.91 5.25 0.54
N THR A 4 -8.16 4.40 1.19
CA THR A 4 -8.31 4.11 2.63
C THR A 4 -6.95 4.32 3.29
N ASN A 5 -6.86 5.25 4.25
CA ASN A 5 -5.62 5.55 4.99
C ASN A 5 -4.39 5.79 4.07
N SER A 6 -4.56 6.57 3.00
CA SER A 6 -3.52 6.88 1.99
C SER A 6 -3.10 5.70 1.12
N THR A 7 -3.79 4.58 1.15
CA THR A 7 -3.61 3.46 0.22
C THR A 7 -4.73 3.42 -0.81
N LEU A 8 -4.38 3.07 -2.04
CA LEU A 8 -5.35 2.91 -3.12
C LEU A 8 -5.68 1.42 -3.24
N GLN A 9 -6.94 1.09 -2.99
CA GLN A 9 -7.42 -0.29 -3.05
C GLN A 9 -8.50 -0.46 -4.12
N LEU A 10 -8.48 -1.59 -4.78
CA LEU A 10 -9.51 -2.03 -5.71
C LEU A 10 -10.14 -3.30 -5.16
N LEU A 11 -11.43 -3.27 -4.77
CA LEU A 11 -12.14 -4.37 -4.11
C LEU A 11 -11.44 -4.87 -2.82
N GLY A 12 -10.95 -3.94 -1.99
CA GLY A 12 -10.33 -4.27 -0.71
C GLY A 12 -8.93 -4.91 -0.80
N GLN A 13 -8.30 -4.90 -1.98
CA GLN A 13 -6.92 -5.36 -2.17
C GLN A 13 -6.06 -4.27 -2.80
N ASP A 14 -4.78 -4.32 -2.54
CA ASP A 14 -3.81 -3.40 -3.12
C ASP A 14 -3.76 -3.52 -4.64
N VAL A 15 -3.47 -2.43 -5.30
CA VAL A 15 -3.43 -2.33 -6.76
C VAL A 15 -2.08 -1.79 -7.20
N SER A 16 -1.46 -2.44 -8.19
CA SER A 16 -0.26 -1.92 -8.84
C SER A 16 -0.65 -0.82 -9.84
N PHE A 17 0.25 0.12 -10.08
CA PHE A 17 0.05 1.18 -11.05
C PHE A 17 1.10 1.12 -12.16
N ALA A 18 0.66 1.41 -13.37
CA ALA A 18 1.54 1.59 -14.51
C ALA A 18 1.22 2.90 -15.24
N ILE A 19 2.20 3.47 -15.88
CA ILE A 19 2.07 4.60 -16.80
C ILE A 19 2.63 4.16 -18.15
N ASP A 20 1.81 4.25 -19.20
CA ASP A 20 2.16 3.75 -20.55
C ASP A 20 2.69 2.31 -20.55
N GLY A 21 2.09 1.45 -19.71
CA GLY A 21 2.47 0.05 -19.57
C GLY A 21 3.75 -0.20 -18.75
N GLN A 22 4.34 0.83 -18.16
CA GLN A 22 5.48 0.69 -17.25
C GLN A 22 5.00 0.74 -15.81
N VAL A 23 5.17 -0.36 -15.08
CA VAL A 23 4.77 -0.46 -13.68
C VAL A 23 5.64 0.45 -12.83
N SER A 24 4.98 1.20 -11.96
CA SER A 24 5.64 2.09 -11.00
C SER A 24 6.25 1.27 -9.86
N SER A 25 7.50 1.57 -9.50
CA SER A 25 8.16 1.05 -8.29
C SER A 25 7.83 1.85 -7.03
N LEU A 26 7.05 2.94 -7.19
CA LEU A 26 6.59 3.78 -6.08
C LEU A 26 5.66 3.02 -5.14
N SER A 27 5.71 3.35 -3.85
CA SER A 27 4.68 2.94 -2.91
C SER A 27 3.30 3.50 -3.33
N LEU A 28 2.22 2.85 -2.94
CA LEU A 28 0.86 3.30 -3.28
C LEU A 28 0.58 4.74 -2.83
N THR A 29 1.13 5.16 -1.69
CA THR A 29 1.03 6.54 -1.21
C THR A 29 1.74 7.53 -2.15
N GLN A 30 2.94 7.19 -2.62
CA GLN A 30 3.71 8.01 -3.55
C GLN A 30 3.04 8.06 -4.93
N VAL A 31 2.53 6.92 -5.42
CA VAL A 31 1.73 6.87 -6.65
C VAL A 31 0.50 7.77 -6.53
N ALA A 32 -0.23 7.74 -5.41
CA ALA A 32 -1.37 8.63 -5.18
C ALA A 32 -0.97 10.11 -5.24
N GLN A 33 0.18 10.47 -4.69
CA GLN A 33 0.71 11.84 -4.78
C GLN A 33 1.11 12.22 -6.21
N GLN A 34 1.73 11.29 -6.94
CA GLN A 34 2.07 11.50 -8.35
C GLN A 34 0.81 11.68 -9.21
N LEU A 35 -0.22 10.85 -9.00
CA LEU A 35 -1.49 10.96 -9.70
C LEU A 35 -2.22 12.28 -9.43
N LYS A 36 -2.16 12.79 -8.20
CA LYS A 36 -2.70 14.10 -7.84
C LYS A 36 -2.01 15.25 -8.59
N SER A 37 -0.75 15.06 -9.03
CA SER A 37 0.00 16.05 -9.80
C SER A 37 -0.18 15.92 -11.31
N MET A 38 -0.77 14.84 -11.79
CA MET A 38 -0.91 14.58 -13.22
C MET A 38 -2.18 15.24 -13.74
N PRO A 39 -2.11 16.11 -14.78
CA PRO A 39 -3.31 16.68 -15.39
C PRO A 39 -4.20 15.58 -15.97
N ALA A 40 -5.49 15.57 -15.65
CA ALA A 40 -6.43 14.62 -16.24
C ALA A 40 -6.47 14.73 -17.78
N SER A 41 -6.24 15.93 -18.31
CA SER A 41 -6.14 16.18 -19.75
C SER A 41 -4.96 15.48 -20.42
N SER A 42 -3.91 15.10 -19.68
CA SER A 42 -2.77 14.34 -20.20
C SER A 42 -3.05 12.84 -20.33
N ILE A 43 -4.15 12.37 -19.77
CA ILE A 43 -4.54 10.96 -19.80
C ILE A 43 -5.43 10.72 -21.01
N GLU A 44 -5.06 9.76 -21.87
CA GLU A 44 -5.89 9.30 -22.98
C GLU A 44 -6.98 8.34 -22.48
N ARG A 45 -6.57 7.35 -21.68
CA ARG A 45 -7.45 6.38 -21.07
C ARG A 45 -6.83 5.76 -19.81
N VAL A 46 -7.69 5.16 -19.02
CA VAL A 46 -7.30 4.39 -17.82
C VAL A 46 -7.72 2.94 -18.05
N ASP A 47 -6.75 2.04 -18.11
CA ASP A 47 -7.01 0.61 -18.24
C ASP A 47 -7.04 0.00 -16.83
N VAL A 48 -8.19 -0.47 -16.39
CA VAL A 48 -8.36 -1.16 -15.10
C VAL A 48 -8.34 -2.66 -15.33
N MET A 49 -7.29 -3.31 -14.87
CA MET A 49 -7.08 -4.74 -15.02
C MET A 49 -7.28 -5.42 -13.66
N TYR A 50 -8.31 -6.21 -13.53
CA TYR A 50 -8.61 -6.97 -12.32
C TYR A 50 -7.69 -8.20 -12.17
N ALA A 51 -7.17 -8.68 -13.28
CA ALA A 51 -6.10 -9.65 -13.36
C ALA A 51 -5.04 -9.09 -14.31
N SER A 52 -3.87 -8.72 -13.78
CA SER A 52 -2.79 -8.18 -14.59
C SER A 52 -2.24 -9.25 -15.53
N PRO A 53 -2.25 -9.05 -16.86
CA PRO A 53 -1.54 -9.95 -17.75
C PRO A 53 -0.06 -10.03 -17.38
N ALA A 54 0.55 -11.22 -17.51
CA ALA A 54 1.91 -11.49 -17.07
C ALA A 54 2.97 -10.59 -17.72
N GLN A 55 2.68 -10.01 -18.90
CA GLN A 55 3.55 -9.04 -19.59
C GLN A 55 3.81 -7.76 -18.79
N TYR A 56 2.99 -7.42 -17.81
CA TYR A 56 3.23 -6.30 -16.91
C TYR A 56 4.17 -6.66 -15.76
N GLN A 57 4.53 -7.95 -15.61
CA GLN A 57 5.47 -8.46 -14.60
C GLN A 57 5.04 -8.13 -13.16
N VAL A 58 3.76 -7.95 -12.94
CA VAL A 58 3.12 -7.80 -11.63
C VAL A 58 1.96 -8.77 -11.52
N HIS A 59 1.69 -9.19 -10.32
CA HIS A 59 0.60 -10.12 -10.01
C HIS A 59 -0.58 -9.38 -9.39
N GLY A 60 -1.79 -9.91 -9.59
CA GLY A 60 -3.00 -9.31 -9.03
C GLY A 60 -3.58 -8.21 -9.90
N ARG A 61 -3.88 -7.06 -9.34
CA ARG A 61 -4.60 -5.96 -10.00
C ARG A 61 -3.67 -4.86 -10.48
N LEU A 62 -3.99 -4.28 -11.62
CA LEU A 62 -3.21 -3.21 -12.22
C LEU A 62 -4.12 -2.10 -12.75
N ILE A 63 -3.73 -0.86 -12.50
CA ILE A 63 -4.28 0.31 -13.18
C ILE A 63 -3.19 0.89 -14.07
N ASN A 64 -3.42 0.88 -15.38
CA ASN A 64 -2.49 1.46 -16.34
C ASN A 64 -3.06 2.77 -16.87
N LEU A 65 -2.32 3.85 -16.67
CA LEU A 65 -2.64 5.16 -17.23
C LEU A 65 -1.96 5.31 -18.58
N VAL A 66 -2.75 5.35 -19.63
CA VAL A 66 -2.23 5.61 -20.98
C VAL A 66 -2.28 7.11 -21.21
N LEU A 67 -1.13 7.68 -21.48
CA LEU A 67 -0.99 9.10 -21.69
C LEU A 67 -1.24 9.47 -23.15
N LYS A 68 -1.87 10.64 -23.37
CA LYS A 68 -2.04 11.18 -24.71
C LYS A 68 -0.67 11.38 -25.37
N ARG A 69 -0.51 10.79 -26.52
CA ARG A 69 0.61 11.07 -27.40
C ARG A 69 0.25 12.32 -28.21
N SER A 70 0.98 13.40 -28.01
CA SER A 70 0.85 14.57 -28.88
C SER A 70 1.38 14.20 -30.27
N GLU A 71 0.51 14.17 -31.26
CA GLU A 71 0.92 14.08 -32.67
C GLU A 71 1.59 15.37 -33.15
N ASP A 72 1.39 16.45 -32.42
CA ASP A 72 2.03 17.73 -32.67
C ASP A 72 3.46 17.70 -32.13
N LEU A 73 4.43 17.76 -33.04
CA LEU A 73 5.86 17.81 -32.75
C LEU A 73 6.30 19.13 -32.08
N SER A 74 5.33 19.97 -31.67
CA SER A 74 5.59 21.21 -30.97
C SER A 74 6.17 20.95 -29.57
N LYS A 75 6.91 21.92 -29.10
CA LYS A 75 7.44 21.95 -27.75
C LYS A 75 6.28 22.16 -26.76
N THR A 76 6.06 21.22 -25.85
CA THR A 76 5.08 21.35 -24.76
C THR A 76 5.79 21.30 -23.40
N PHE A 77 5.34 22.17 -22.51
CA PHE A 77 5.75 22.15 -21.11
C PHE A 77 4.50 22.26 -20.25
N SER A 78 4.32 21.34 -19.31
CA SER A 78 3.33 21.45 -18.24
C SER A 78 3.99 21.25 -16.89
N GLY A 79 3.59 22.04 -15.90
CA GLY A 79 4.15 21.96 -14.55
C GLY A 79 3.10 22.30 -13.50
N GLU A 80 3.34 21.86 -12.28
CA GLU A 80 2.47 22.11 -11.15
C GLU A 80 3.30 22.39 -9.90
N LEU A 81 2.92 23.42 -9.16
CA LEU A 81 3.37 23.69 -7.81
C LEU A 81 2.18 23.50 -6.87
N ASN A 82 2.34 22.70 -5.83
CA ASN A 82 1.34 22.52 -4.79
C ASN A 82 1.97 22.82 -3.42
N LEU A 83 1.33 23.68 -2.65
CA LEU A 83 1.66 23.99 -1.27
C LEU A 83 0.50 23.49 -0.41
N ALA A 84 0.80 22.67 0.58
CA ALA A 84 -0.21 22.07 1.45
C ALA A 84 0.11 22.30 2.92
N TYR A 85 -0.93 22.62 3.66
CA TYR A 85 -0.95 22.65 5.11
C TYR A 85 -1.99 21.65 5.58
N HIS A 86 -1.62 20.83 6.56
CA HIS A 86 -2.46 19.81 7.14
C HIS A 86 -2.29 19.85 8.66
N GLN A 87 -3.37 19.79 9.40
CA GLN A 87 -3.37 19.75 10.85
C GLN A 87 -4.38 18.72 11.34
N ASP A 88 -3.90 17.80 12.16
CA ASP A 88 -4.74 16.98 13.03
C ASP A 88 -4.63 17.48 14.49
N HIS A 89 -3.64 17.05 15.26
CA HIS A 89 -3.22 17.67 16.51
C HIS A 89 -2.13 18.69 16.22
N ASP A 90 -1.10 18.32 15.47
CA ASP A 90 0.04 19.12 15.09
C ASP A 90 0.04 19.45 13.60
N ALA A 91 0.88 20.39 13.20
CA ALA A 91 0.95 20.91 11.84
C ALA A 91 1.95 20.14 10.97
N LEU A 92 1.51 19.77 9.77
CA LEU A 92 2.33 19.21 8.70
C LEU A 92 2.25 20.10 7.46
N PHE A 93 3.38 20.30 6.82
CA PHE A 93 3.53 21.05 5.57
C PHE A 93 4.01 20.14 4.46
N GLY A 94 3.57 20.42 3.24
CA GLY A 94 4.00 19.70 2.05
C GLY A 94 4.18 20.65 0.87
N GLU A 95 5.31 20.57 0.22
CA GLU A 95 5.63 21.31 -1.00
C GLU A 95 5.91 20.31 -2.11
N ARG A 96 5.15 20.42 -3.20
CA ARG A 96 5.29 19.54 -4.34
C ARG A 96 5.50 20.31 -5.62
N ILE A 97 6.49 19.91 -6.40
CA ILE A 97 6.75 20.40 -7.74
C ILE A 97 6.73 19.21 -8.68
N ALA A 98 5.97 19.32 -9.76
CA ALA A 98 5.97 18.37 -10.85
C ALA A 98 6.09 19.09 -12.18
N GLY A 99 6.79 18.50 -13.14
CA GLY A 99 6.94 19.07 -14.46
C GLY A 99 7.12 18.01 -15.52
N ARG A 100 6.56 18.27 -16.69
CA ARG A 100 6.74 17.44 -17.87
C ARG A 100 7.15 18.33 -19.04
N TYR A 101 8.14 17.89 -19.76
CA TYR A 101 8.62 18.53 -20.97
C TYR A 101 8.64 17.51 -22.10
N HIS A 102 8.10 17.89 -23.25
CA HIS A 102 8.14 17.09 -24.45
C HIS A 102 8.61 17.95 -25.62
N LYS A 103 9.55 17.42 -26.43
CA LYS A 103 9.98 18.05 -27.67
C LYS A 103 10.37 16.99 -28.69
N GLY A 104 9.53 16.84 -29.73
CA GLY A 104 9.78 15.87 -30.79
C GLY A 104 9.87 14.45 -30.26
N LYS A 105 11.05 13.85 -30.31
CA LYS A 105 11.33 12.47 -29.88
C LYS A 105 11.74 12.35 -28.40
N PHE A 106 11.93 13.44 -27.72
CA PHE A 106 12.42 13.49 -26.34
C PHE A 106 11.32 13.89 -25.37
N SER A 107 11.17 13.15 -24.27
CA SER A 107 10.33 13.50 -23.13
C SER A 107 11.14 13.45 -21.85
N LEU A 108 10.81 14.37 -20.94
CA LEU A 108 11.37 14.47 -19.60
C LEU A 108 10.22 14.73 -18.62
N ASP A 109 10.19 14.00 -17.52
CA ASP A 109 9.32 14.27 -16.40
C ASP A 109 10.13 14.33 -15.11
N ALA A 110 9.73 15.23 -14.22
CA ALA A 110 10.36 15.41 -12.93
C ALA A 110 9.28 15.64 -11.87
N PHE A 111 9.51 15.07 -10.69
CA PHE A 111 8.64 15.20 -9.53
C PHE A 111 9.50 15.36 -8.28
N TYR A 112 9.11 16.26 -7.40
CA TYR A 112 9.70 16.44 -6.09
C TYR A 112 8.61 16.75 -5.07
N LEU A 113 8.66 16.06 -3.94
CA LEU A 113 7.80 16.30 -2.78
C LEU A 113 8.68 16.43 -1.54
N HIS A 114 8.50 17.52 -0.82
CA HIS A 114 9.01 17.72 0.52
C HIS A 114 7.85 17.70 1.51
N SER A 115 8.05 17.03 2.65
CA SER A 115 7.08 17.01 3.74
C SER A 115 7.80 17.23 5.06
N HIS A 116 7.35 18.18 5.87
CA HIS A 116 7.94 18.48 7.15
C HIS A 116 6.90 18.93 8.17
N GLY A 117 7.21 18.75 9.44
CA GLY A 117 6.33 19.18 10.54
C GLY A 117 6.30 18.20 11.69
N LEU A 118 5.22 18.27 12.43
CA LEU A 118 5.01 17.47 13.63
C LEU A 118 3.78 16.56 13.46
N ARG A 119 3.84 15.40 14.10
CA ARG A 119 2.69 14.50 14.30
C ARG A 119 2.61 14.13 15.75
N PHE A 120 1.39 14.10 16.25
CA PHE A 120 1.08 13.62 17.59
C PHE A 120 0.24 12.35 17.52
N GLY A 121 0.52 11.40 18.40
CA GLY A 121 -0.27 10.21 18.61
C GLY A 121 -0.47 9.96 20.10
N PHE A 122 -1.63 9.46 20.45
CA PHE A 122 -1.93 8.99 21.80
C PHE A 122 -2.53 7.59 21.70
N GLU A 123 -2.05 6.66 22.51
CA GLU A 123 -2.55 5.30 22.56
C GLU A 123 -2.70 4.84 24.01
N ASN A 124 -3.85 4.28 24.34
CA ASN A 124 -4.05 3.52 25.57
C ASN A 124 -4.00 2.04 25.22
N GLU A 125 -3.18 1.31 25.92
CA GLU A 125 -3.11 -0.14 25.85
C GLU A 125 -3.62 -0.73 27.15
N THR A 126 -4.56 -1.68 27.07
CA THR A 126 -5.13 -2.36 28.22
C THR A 126 -4.94 -3.86 28.04
N LEU A 127 -4.24 -4.49 28.97
CA LEU A 127 -4.02 -5.93 29.04
C LEU A 127 -4.70 -6.52 30.27
N GLY A 128 -5.67 -7.40 30.05
CA GLY A 128 -6.22 -8.28 31.10
C GLY A 128 -5.59 -9.66 30.98
N TYR A 129 -5.21 -10.26 32.10
CA TYR A 129 -4.60 -11.59 32.12
C TYR A 129 -5.09 -12.44 33.29
N ARG A 130 -5.08 -13.76 33.12
CA ARG A 130 -5.49 -14.70 34.17
C ARG A 130 -4.29 -15.10 35.01
N THR A 131 -4.34 -14.84 36.31
CA THR A 131 -3.32 -15.33 37.25
C THR A 131 -3.50 -16.81 37.59
N ALA A 132 -2.48 -17.44 38.15
CA ALA A 132 -2.55 -18.82 38.65
C ALA A 132 -3.63 -19.00 39.73
N ALA A 133 -3.95 -17.94 40.49
CA ALA A 133 -5.02 -17.91 41.47
C ALA A 133 -6.44 -17.72 40.88
N GLY A 134 -6.55 -17.60 39.52
CA GLY A 134 -7.79 -17.42 38.79
C GLY A 134 -8.35 -15.99 38.77
N SER A 135 -7.67 -15.00 39.38
CA SER A 135 -8.03 -13.59 39.26
C SER A 135 -7.71 -13.06 37.84
N LEU A 136 -8.41 -11.99 37.45
CA LEU A 136 -8.26 -11.32 36.15
C LEU A 136 -7.82 -9.85 36.36
N PRO A 137 -6.57 -9.59 36.78
CA PRO A 137 -6.08 -8.22 36.89
C PRO A 137 -5.95 -7.59 35.52
N THR A 138 -5.99 -6.26 35.50
CA THR A 138 -5.86 -5.45 34.30
C THR A 138 -4.68 -4.52 34.45
N ILE A 139 -3.82 -4.49 33.46
CA ILE A 139 -2.70 -3.56 33.33
C ILE A 139 -3.07 -2.53 32.28
N MET A 140 -2.75 -1.28 32.53
CA MET A 140 -2.97 -0.17 31.60
C MET A 140 -1.68 0.58 31.37
N SER A 141 -1.46 1.01 30.15
CA SER A 141 -0.40 1.93 29.73
C SER A 141 -0.95 2.98 28.81
N ASN A 142 -0.56 4.22 29.04
CA ASN A 142 -0.85 5.36 28.20
C ASN A 142 0.43 5.80 27.52
N GLU A 143 0.39 6.13 26.26
CA GLU A 143 1.55 6.62 25.50
C GLU A 143 1.20 7.88 24.74
N ASP A 144 2.03 8.92 24.91
CA ASP A 144 2.07 10.10 24.06
C ASP A 144 3.25 10.00 23.12
N THR A 145 3.02 10.14 21.83
CA THR A 145 4.07 10.12 20.81
C THR A 145 4.13 11.48 20.10
N HIS A 146 5.28 12.13 20.12
CA HIS A 146 5.61 13.26 19.29
C HIS A 146 6.58 12.83 18.20
N ALA A 147 6.21 13.02 16.95
CA ALA A 147 7.06 12.68 15.81
C ALA A 147 7.41 13.92 15.00
N HIS A 148 8.70 14.20 14.85
CA HIS A 148 9.22 15.14 13.87
C HIS A 148 9.39 14.43 12.55
N VAL A 149 8.77 14.94 11.50
CA VAL A 149 8.81 14.39 10.14
C VAL A 149 9.60 15.34 9.25
N PHE A 150 10.54 14.80 8.49
CA PHE A 150 11.26 15.50 7.45
C PHE A 150 11.54 14.50 6.33
N ALA A 151 10.84 14.64 5.20
CA ALA A 151 10.87 13.66 4.13
C ALA A 151 11.01 14.32 2.76
N HIS A 152 11.75 13.68 1.88
CA HIS A 152 11.92 14.05 0.48
C HIS A 152 11.62 12.85 -0.40
N THR A 153 10.77 13.04 -1.41
CA THR A 153 10.56 12.08 -2.48
C THR A 153 10.83 12.78 -3.80
N TYR A 154 11.64 12.17 -4.67
CA TYR A 154 11.99 12.73 -5.97
C TYR A 154 12.01 11.67 -7.05
N GLN A 155 11.63 12.07 -8.25
CA GLN A 155 11.61 11.22 -9.42
C GLN A 155 12.05 12.00 -10.66
N LEU A 156 12.78 11.33 -11.52
CA LEU A 156 13.19 11.82 -12.83
C LEU A 156 12.96 10.71 -13.85
N GLY A 157 12.18 11.01 -14.88
CA GLY A 157 11.95 10.15 -16.02
C GLY A 157 12.47 10.81 -17.30
N ALA A 158 13.11 10.06 -18.17
CA ALA A 158 13.49 10.52 -19.49
C ALA A 158 13.24 9.44 -20.52
N ALA A 159 12.73 9.79 -21.69
CA ALA A 159 12.56 8.84 -22.77
C ALA A 159 12.94 9.48 -24.12
N TYR A 160 13.52 8.66 -24.98
CA TYR A 160 13.82 9.02 -26.35
C TYR A 160 13.25 7.99 -27.32
N GLN A 161 12.36 8.45 -28.18
CA GLN A 161 11.69 7.64 -29.19
C GLN A 161 12.46 7.72 -30.52
N PHE A 162 13.21 6.66 -30.88
CA PHE A 162 13.94 6.60 -32.14
C PHE A 162 13.01 6.51 -33.34
N ALA A 163 11.97 5.67 -33.23
CA ALA A 163 10.91 5.43 -34.21
C ALA A 163 9.65 4.91 -33.51
N THR A 164 8.59 4.65 -34.25
CA THR A 164 7.39 3.99 -33.72
C THR A 164 7.77 2.65 -33.10
N ASN A 165 7.37 2.41 -31.85
CA ASN A 165 7.70 1.22 -31.06
C ASN A 165 9.21 0.97 -30.88
N ASN A 166 10.05 2.01 -30.99
CA ASN A 166 11.47 1.96 -30.74
C ASN A 166 11.85 3.08 -29.77
N GLN A 167 12.07 2.74 -28.50
CA GLN A 167 12.23 3.71 -27.42
C GLN A 167 13.28 3.23 -26.41
N LEU A 168 14.07 4.17 -25.94
CA LEU A 168 14.90 4.03 -24.74
C LEU A 168 14.29 4.90 -23.65
N SER A 169 14.08 4.35 -22.46
CA SER A 169 13.59 5.10 -21.31
C SER A 169 14.44 4.85 -20.07
N PHE A 170 14.61 5.90 -19.31
CA PHE A 170 15.32 5.94 -18.05
C PHE A 170 14.37 6.46 -16.96
N ALA A 171 14.37 5.84 -15.80
CA ALA A 171 13.68 6.32 -14.62
C ALA A 171 14.62 6.26 -13.42
N TYR A 172 14.59 7.31 -12.62
CA TYR A 172 15.25 7.39 -11.33
C TYR A 172 14.24 7.85 -10.28
N GLN A 173 14.26 7.19 -9.14
CA GLN A 173 13.45 7.52 -7.99
C GLN A 173 14.30 7.51 -6.74
N GLY A 174 14.03 8.45 -5.84
CA GLY A 174 14.64 8.47 -4.53
C GLY A 174 13.66 8.88 -3.46
N ASP A 175 13.87 8.33 -2.28
CA ASP A 175 13.13 8.67 -1.06
C ASP A 175 14.11 8.81 0.10
N TYR A 176 14.00 9.89 0.83
CA TYR A 176 14.73 10.14 2.06
C TYR A 176 13.75 10.54 3.15
N ASN A 177 13.75 9.83 4.25
CA ASN A 177 12.86 10.08 5.35
C ASN A 177 13.68 10.18 6.65
N HIS A 178 13.50 11.26 7.40
CA HIS A 178 14.09 11.45 8.70
C HIS A 178 12.98 11.72 9.71
N GLN A 179 12.76 10.74 10.57
CA GLN A 179 11.77 10.83 11.64
C GLN A 179 12.46 10.70 13.00
N LYS A 180 12.06 11.57 13.93
CA LYS A 180 12.42 11.49 15.33
C LYS A 180 11.14 11.32 16.12
N PHE A 181 11.07 10.27 16.89
CA PHE A 181 9.96 9.99 17.78
C PHE A 181 10.40 10.21 19.21
N GLU A 182 9.64 10.97 19.96
CA GLU A 182 9.73 11.09 21.40
C GLU A 182 8.42 10.57 21.97
N ARG A 183 8.51 9.48 22.74
CA ARG A 183 7.37 8.82 23.32
C ARG A 183 7.51 8.85 24.82
N ASN A 184 6.45 9.23 25.53
CA ASN A 184 6.34 9.12 26.95
C ASN A 184 5.22 8.14 27.28
N PHE A 185 5.48 7.23 28.18
CA PHE A 185 4.47 6.27 28.60
C PHE A 185 4.34 6.26 30.13
N ALA A 186 3.12 6.00 30.58
CA ALA A 186 2.77 5.94 31.99
C ALA A 186 1.70 4.87 32.24
N GLY A 187 1.65 4.35 33.46
CA GLY A 187 0.70 3.33 33.88
C GLY A 187 1.36 2.22 34.65
N TYR A 188 1.32 0.98 34.16
CA TYR A 188 2.00 -0.16 34.79
C TYR A 188 3.50 0.04 34.92
N THR A 189 4.10 0.59 33.88
CA THR A 189 5.45 1.15 33.89
C THR A 189 5.38 2.60 33.44
N SER A 190 6.39 3.39 33.76
CA SER A 190 6.52 4.75 33.25
C SER A 190 7.91 4.97 32.68
N GLY A 191 8.02 5.79 31.65
CA GLY A 191 9.31 6.03 31.04
C GLY A 191 9.23 6.83 29.74
N ASN A 192 10.31 6.78 29.00
CA ASN A 192 10.41 7.43 27.71
C ASN A 192 11.14 6.54 26.70
N ASP A 193 10.81 6.75 25.43
CA ASP A 193 11.44 6.14 24.27
C ASP A 193 11.78 7.23 23.25
N ARG A 194 13.00 7.23 22.76
CA ARG A 194 13.47 8.11 21.71
C ARG A 194 13.97 7.29 20.56
N LEU A 195 13.30 7.41 19.43
CA LEU A 195 13.64 6.69 18.20
C LEU A 195 14.04 7.68 17.11
N LYS A 196 15.17 7.43 16.46
CA LYS A 196 15.56 8.10 15.22
C LYS A 196 15.55 7.08 14.10
N TYR A 197 14.79 7.38 13.04
CA TYR A 197 14.62 6.54 11.88
C TYR A 197 14.96 7.34 10.63
N ARG A 198 15.94 6.88 9.83
CA ARG A 198 16.52 7.64 8.72
C ARG A 198 16.69 6.81 7.46
N PRO A 199 15.66 6.17 6.95
CA PRO A 199 15.75 5.39 5.73
C PRO A 199 15.98 6.28 4.51
N TRP A 200 16.66 5.70 3.53
CA TRP A 200 16.75 6.22 2.18
C TRP A 200 16.65 5.08 1.17
N LEU A 201 16.07 5.41 0.02
CA LEU A 201 15.87 4.53 -1.12
C LEU A 201 16.36 5.23 -2.38
N HIS A 202 17.09 4.50 -3.21
CA HIS A 202 17.36 4.88 -4.59
C HIS A 202 16.98 3.72 -5.49
N ASP A 203 16.27 4.03 -6.57
CA ASP A 203 15.90 3.09 -7.61
C ASP A 203 16.24 3.68 -8.98
N VAL A 204 16.89 2.90 -9.80
CA VAL A 204 17.30 3.28 -11.16
C VAL A 204 16.84 2.21 -12.12
N ARG A 205 16.16 2.62 -13.18
CA ARG A 205 15.66 1.71 -14.20
C ARG A 205 15.98 2.20 -15.59
N LEU A 206 16.41 1.27 -16.45
CA LEU A 206 16.67 1.49 -17.87
C LEU A 206 15.91 0.45 -18.69
N ASP A 207 15.08 0.91 -19.62
CA ASP A 207 14.28 0.08 -20.52
C ASP A 207 14.59 0.40 -21.97
N TYR A 208 14.69 -0.65 -22.79
CA TYR A 208 14.74 -0.53 -24.24
C TYR A 208 13.64 -1.36 -24.89
N GLN A 209 12.84 -0.72 -25.73
CA GLN A 209 11.82 -1.35 -26.55
C GLN A 209 12.26 -1.33 -28.02
N ALA A 210 12.36 -2.50 -28.64
CA ALA A 210 12.70 -2.67 -30.03
C ALA A 210 11.46 -2.68 -30.94
N PRO A 211 11.57 -2.28 -32.22
CA PRO A 211 10.44 -2.20 -33.16
C PRO A 211 9.72 -3.53 -33.40
N PHE A 212 10.42 -4.65 -33.24
CA PHE A 212 9.89 -6.00 -33.45
C PHE A 212 9.21 -6.60 -32.20
N GLY A 213 8.96 -5.78 -31.17
CA GLY A 213 8.19 -6.17 -29.99
C GLY A 213 9.02 -6.73 -28.83
N LEU A 214 10.37 -6.76 -28.93
CA LEU A 214 11.24 -7.09 -27.81
C LEU A 214 11.33 -5.89 -26.86
N LYS A 215 11.17 -6.14 -25.56
CA LYS A 215 11.46 -5.20 -24.49
C LYS A 215 12.45 -5.84 -23.52
N VAL A 216 13.53 -5.14 -23.23
CA VAL A 216 14.54 -5.54 -22.23
C VAL A 216 14.74 -4.41 -21.23
N GLY A 217 15.08 -4.75 -20.01
CA GLY A 217 15.35 -3.73 -19.00
C GLY A 217 16.18 -4.25 -17.85
N VAL A 218 16.75 -3.30 -17.14
CA VAL A 218 17.49 -3.49 -15.90
C VAL A 218 17.03 -2.47 -14.88
N GLU A 219 16.88 -2.94 -13.64
CA GLU A 219 16.49 -2.12 -12.48
C GLU A 219 17.45 -2.42 -11.34
N GLY A 220 17.95 -1.37 -10.69
CA GLY A 220 18.82 -1.47 -9.51
C GLY A 220 18.21 -0.66 -8.36
N THR A 221 18.04 -1.29 -7.22
CA THR A 221 17.47 -0.67 -6.01
C THR A 221 18.46 -0.74 -4.87
N TRP A 222 18.66 0.37 -4.17
CA TRP A 222 19.49 0.47 -2.97
C TRP A 222 18.64 1.07 -1.85
N PHE A 223 18.53 0.34 -0.78
CA PHE A 223 17.81 0.76 0.42
C PHE A 223 18.72 0.67 1.63
N ARG A 224 18.67 1.68 2.49
CA ARG A 224 19.37 1.69 3.78
C ARG A 224 18.45 2.28 4.85
N SER A 225 18.39 1.63 6.00
CA SER A 225 17.51 2.02 7.10
C SER A 225 18.27 1.96 8.43
N PRO A 226 18.98 3.03 8.83
CA PRO A 226 19.54 3.13 10.18
C PRO A 226 18.46 3.54 11.18
N VAL A 227 18.48 2.88 12.33
CA VAL A 227 17.59 3.10 13.48
C VAL A 227 18.44 3.24 14.73
N ASP A 228 18.27 4.32 15.46
CA ASP A 228 18.86 4.52 16.79
C ASP A 228 17.69 4.67 17.77
N GLN A 229 17.61 3.82 18.79
CA GLN A 229 16.57 3.88 19.82
C GLN A 229 17.20 3.90 21.21
N PHE A 230 16.66 4.71 22.07
CA PHE A 230 16.96 4.74 23.49
C PHE A 230 15.66 4.66 24.29
N PHE A 231 15.55 3.66 25.12
CA PHE A 231 14.40 3.37 25.96
C PHE A 231 14.81 3.42 27.44
N ALA A 232 13.97 4.03 28.26
CA ALA A 232 14.14 4.05 29.70
C ALA A 232 12.79 3.80 30.37
N ALA A 233 12.71 2.81 31.26
CA ALA A 233 11.49 2.44 31.98
C ALA A 233 11.74 2.28 33.48
N SER A 234 10.83 2.84 34.29
CA SER A 234 10.82 2.66 35.74
C SER A 234 10.03 1.40 36.08
N LEU A 235 10.70 0.41 36.63
CA LEU A 235 10.13 -0.82 37.13
C LEU A 235 10.10 -0.78 38.66
N SER A 236 9.34 -1.67 39.30
CA SER A 236 9.32 -1.82 40.76
C SER A 236 10.72 -2.18 41.34
N SER A 237 11.59 -2.80 40.54
CA SER A 237 12.96 -3.19 40.90
C SER A 237 14.01 -2.12 40.59
N GLY A 238 13.64 -0.98 39.98
CA GLY A 238 14.56 0.10 39.59
C GLY A 238 14.34 0.53 38.13
N THR A 239 15.29 1.27 37.56
CA THR A 239 15.16 1.76 36.17
C THR A 239 15.87 0.84 35.20
N LEU A 240 15.15 0.40 34.17
CA LEU A 240 15.69 -0.29 32.99
C LEU A 240 16.15 0.76 31.98
N TYR A 241 17.36 0.59 31.45
CA TYR A 241 17.83 1.36 30.28
C TYR A 241 18.15 0.39 29.16
N GLU A 242 17.74 0.75 27.94
CA GLU A 242 18.00 -0.03 26.74
C GLU A 242 18.40 0.91 25.59
N GLY A 243 19.49 0.55 24.92
CA GLY A 243 19.93 1.21 23.69
C GLY A 243 19.94 0.21 22.56
N ILE A 244 19.37 0.59 21.42
CA ILE A 244 19.33 -0.22 20.20
C ILE A 244 19.94 0.60 19.07
N GLU A 245 20.93 0.01 18.40
CA GLU A 245 21.43 0.48 17.11
C GLU A 245 21.17 -0.60 16.08
N SER A 246 20.40 -0.26 15.06
CA SER A 246 20.08 -1.19 13.98
C SER A 246 20.31 -0.54 12.62
N LYS A 247 20.85 -1.31 11.69
CA LYS A 247 21.08 -0.87 10.33
C LYS A 247 20.75 -2.01 9.38
N MET A 248 19.84 -1.75 8.46
CA MET A 248 19.54 -2.64 7.36
C MET A 248 19.96 -2.01 6.03
N ASN A 249 20.73 -2.75 5.25
CA ASN A 249 21.09 -2.41 3.89
C ASN A 249 20.48 -3.47 2.96
N VAL A 250 19.84 -3.04 1.89
CA VAL A 250 19.30 -3.94 0.86
C VAL A 250 19.73 -3.43 -0.50
N GLN A 251 20.30 -4.32 -1.31
CA GLN A 251 20.68 -4.05 -2.68
C GLN A 251 20.02 -5.09 -3.58
N SER A 252 19.28 -4.64 -4.58
CA SER A 252 18.56 -5.53 -5.49
C SER A 252 18.85 -5.18 -6.93
N TRP A 253 19.01 -6.21 -7.75
CA TRP A 253 19.12 -6.10 -9.20
C TRP A 253 18.06 -6.95 -9.86
N ARG A 254 17.35 -6.38 -10.83
CA ARG A 254 16.35 -7.07 -11.64
C ARG A 254 16.67 -6.92 -13.12
N PHE A 255 16.70 -8.03 -13.83
CA PHE A 255 16.90 -8.09 -15.27
C PHE A 255 15.68 -8.74 -15.89
N TYR A 256 15.18 -8.22 -17.00
CA TYR A 256 14.03 -8.80 -17.66
C TYR A 256 14.09 -8.67 -19.17
N ALA A 257 13.49 -9.63 -19.83
CA ALA A 257 13.25 -9.64 -21.26
C ALA A 257 11.86 -10.16 -21.57
N GLN A 258 11.15 -9.50 -22.45
CA GLN A 258 9.83 -9.93 -22.90
C GLN A 258 9.65 -9.68 -24.39
N GLN A 259 8.88 -10.53 -25.03
CA GLN A 259 8.60 -10.48 -26.45
C GLN A 259 7.10 -10.55 -26.69
N THR A 260 6.60 -9.72 -27.60
CA THR A 260 5.23 -9.75 -28.08
C THR A 260 5.20 -9.92 -29.59
N HIS A 261 4.45 -10.91 -30.07
CA HIS A 261 4.23 -11.19 -31.47
C HIS A 261 2.76 -10.96 -31.84
N ASN A 262 2.53 -10.10 -32.80
CA ASN A 262 1.21 -9.98 -33.43
C ASN A 262 1.11 -10.99 -34.57
N LEU A 263 0.27 -11.97 -34.41
CA LEU A 263 0.05 -13.06 -35.36
C LEU A 263 -1.18 -12.77 -36.23
N SER A 264 -1.37 -13.58 -37.27
CA SER A 264 -2.55 -13.49 -38.13
C SER A 264 -3.87 -13.73 -37.37
N ARG A 265 -4.99 -13.23 -37.91
CA ARG A 265 -6.35 -13.40 -37.37
C ARG A 265 -6.54 -12.86 -35.94
N GLY A 266 -5.80 -11.81 -35.56
CA GLY A 266 -5.95 -11.12 -34.27
C GLY A 266 -5.44 -11.92 -33.06
N TRP A 267 -4.55 -12.89 -33.25
CA TRP A 267 -3.79 -13.49 -32.18
C TRP A 267 -2.59 -12.62 -31.81
N GLN A 268 -2.34 -12.50 -30.51
CA GLN A 268 -1.13 -11.92 -29.96
C GLN A 268 -0.53 -12.91 -28.98
N LEU A 269 0.74 -13.26 -29.18
CA LEU A 269 1.50 -14.11 -28.28
C LEU A 269 2.48 -13.23 -27.51
N HIS A 270 2.54 -13.39 -26.19
CA HIS A 270 3.49 -12.71 -25.32
C HIS A 270 4.17 -13.70 -24.39
N TYR A 271 5.46 -13.55 -24.23
CA TYR A 271 6.26 -14.35 -23.31
C TYR A 271 7.47 -13.58 -22.82
N GLY A 272 8.02 -13.99 -21.72
CA GLY A 272 9.18 -13.36 -21.13
C GLY A 272 9.66 -14.03 -19.87
N ALA A 273 10.74 -13.49 -19.35
CA ALA A 273 11.29 -13.89 -18.08
C ALA A 273 11.95 -12.71 -17.37
N TRP A 274 12.07 -12.81 -16.05
CA TRP A 274 12.89 -11.91 -15.26
C TRP A 274 13.62 -12.67 -14.16
N LEU A 275 14.79 -12.14 -13.81
CA LEU A 275 15.61 -12.57 -12.69
C LEU A 275 15.77 -11.38 -11.75
N LYS A 276 15.52 -11.58 -10.48
CA LYS A 276 15.82 -10.62 -9.40
C LYS A 276 16.75 -11.27 -8.39
N THR A 277 17.85 -10.62 -8.08
CA THR A 277 18.73 -10.99 -6.98
C THR A 277 18.76 -9.86 -5.97
N THR A 278 18.64 -10.21 -4.71
CA THR A 278 18.66 -9.25 -3.60
C THR A 278 19.68 -9.71 -2.58
N HIS A 279 20.51 -8.78 -2.15
CA HIS A 279 21.44 -8.96 -1.04
C HIS A 279 20.98 -8.05 0.10
N ASP A 280 20.78 -8.62 1.27
CA ASP A 280 20.39 -7.90 2.48
C ASP A 280 21.40 -8.14 3.60
N GLU A 281 21.80 -7.06 4.26
CA GLU A 281 22.67 -7.07 5.43
C GLU A 281 21.94 -6.37 6.58
N VAL A 282 21.81 -7.05 7.70
CA VAL A 282 21.22 -6.50 8.93
C VAL A 282 22.25 -6.58 10.03
N ASN A 283 22.58 -5.43 10.61
CA ASN A 283 23.37 -5.30 11.81
C ASN A 283 22.46 -4.73 12.90
N HIS A 284 22.34 -5.44 14.00
CA HIS A 284 21.54 -5.05 15.16
C HIS A 284 22.36 -5.25 16.42
N ALA A 285 22.48 -4.19 17.21
CA ALA A 285 23.15 -4.22 18.50
C ALA A 285 22.17 -3.68 19.55
N MET A 286 21.99 -4.42 20.63
CA MET A 286 21.19 -4.03 21.78
C MET A 286 22.07 -4.07 23.02
N ALA A 287 22.03 -3.02 23.81
CA ALA A 287 22.67 -2.95 25.15
C ALA A 287 21.60 -2.57 26.17
N MET A 288 21.54 -3.33 27.26
CA MET A 288 20.54 -3.17 28.30
C MET A 288 21.21 -3.15 29.68
N ILE A 289 20.73 -2.31 30.58
CA ILE A 289 21.09 -2.29 31.99
C ILE A 289 19.86 -2.66 32.80
N LEU A 290 19.85 -3.86 33.37
CA LEU A 290 18.79 -4.34 34.26
C LEU A 290 18.94 -3.75 35.65
N PRO A 291 17.84 -3.40 36.34
CA PRO A 291 17.90 -2.72 37.62
C PRO A 291 18.35 -3.61 38.81
N THR A 292 18.07 -4.92 38.77
CA THR A 292 18.37 -5.80 39.93
C THR A 292 18.61 -7.26 39.51
N PRO A 293 19.80 -7.86 39.82
CA PRO A 293 21.03 -7.13 40.10
C PRO A 293 21.41 -6.25 38.92
N SER A 294 22.06 -5.12 39.15
CA SER A 294 22.52 -4.23 38.07
C SER A 294 23.54 -4.98 37.20
N MET A 295 23.03 -5.64 36.17
CA MET A 295 23.84 -6.41 35.23
C MET A 295 23.67 -5.83 33.82
N PRO A 296 24.78 -5.45 33.15
CA PRO A 296 24.74 -5.12 31.73
C PRO A 296 24.49 -6.40 30.93
N TYR A 297 23.58 -6.31 29.98
CA TYR A 297 23.32 -7.33 28.96
C TYR A 297 23.54 -6.71 27.61
N SER A 298 24.20 -7.40 26.71
CA SER A 298 24.33 -6.96 25.32
C SER A 298 24.11 -8.13 24.39
N GLU A 299 23.45 -7.85 23.27
CA GLU A 299 23.21 -8.79 22.21
C GLU A 299 23.56 -8.12 20.88
N GLU A 300 24.30 -8.84 20.05
CA GLU A 300 24.61 -8.42 18.69
C GLU A 300 24.09 -9.48 17.73
N TYR A 301 23.38 -9.05 16.72
CA TYR A 301 22.88 -9.87 15.65
C TYR A 301 23.36 -9.33 14.31
N HIS A 302 24.02 -10.20 13.56
CA HIS A 302 24.44 -9.91 12.19
C HIS A 302 23.79 -10.94 11.26
N HIS A 303 23.19 -10.44 10.19
CA HIS A 303 22.65 -11.25 9.12
C HIS A 303 23.16 -10.73 7.79
N ASP A 304 23.61 -11.65 6.97
CA ASP A 304 23.96 -11.43 5.55
C ASP A 304 23.17 -12.45 4.74
N GLY A 305 22.25 -11.96 3.92
CA GLY A 305 21.30 -12.76 3.16
C GLY A 305 21.38 -12.50 1.66
N GLN A 306 21.12 -13.54 0.89
CA GLN A 306 20.95 -13.44 -0.53
C GLN A 306 19.66 -14.14 -0.95
N GLU A 307 18.81 -13.43 -1.67
CA GLU A 307 17.55 -13.91 -2.20
C GLU A 307 17.63 -13.94 -3.73
N THR A 308 17.06 -14.96 -4.35
CA THR A 308 16.94 -15.05 -5.80
C THR A 308 15.53 -15.41 -6.20
N LEU A 309 14.94 -14.60 -7.08
CA LEU A 309 13.67 -14.85 -7.72
C LEU A 309 13.86 -15.00 -9.22
N VAL A 310 13.23 -16.02 -9.79
CA VAL A 310 13.17 -16.23 -11.23
C VAL A 310 11.71 -16.40 -11.63
N ASN A 311 11.28 -15.69 -12.65
CA ASN A 311 9.93 -15.82 -13.18
C ASN A 311 10.02 -15.99 -14.70
N ALA A 312 9.25 -16.91 -15.21
CA ALA A 312 9.05 -17.08 -16.64
C ALA A 312 7.55 -17.18 -16.93
N TYR A 313 7.11 -16.58 -18.01
CA TYR A 313 5.70 -16.61 -18.40
C TYR A 313 5.51 -16.74 -19.90
N ALA A 314 4.36 -17.29 -20.26
CA ALA A 314 3.84 -17.28 -21.62
C ALA A 314 2.33 -17.08 -21.59
N GLY A 315 1.81 -16.39 -22.60
CA GLY A 315 0.39 -16.11 -22.70
C GLY A 315 -0.02 -15.70 -24.10
N PHE A 316 -1.30 -15.58 -24.27
CA PHE A 316 -1.89 -15.10 -25.53
C PHE A 316 -3.05 -14.16 -25.26
N SER A 317 -3.28 -13.26 -26.22
CA SER A 317 -4.46 -12.44 -26.30
C SER A 317 -5.13 -12.68 -27.66
N LYS A 318 -6.46 -12.77 -27.64
CA LYS A 318 -7.25 -13.07 -28.84
C LYS A 318 -8.56 -12.32 -28.82
N ARG A 319 -8.78 -11.51 -29.84
CA ARG A 319 -10.09 -10.95 -30.14
C ARG A 319 -10.84 -11.90 -31.08
N PHE A 320 -11.75 -12.70 -30.50
CA PHE A 320 -12.54 -13.68 -31.25
C PHE A 320 -13.62 -13.02 -32.12
N SER A 321 -14.21 -11.93 -31.63
CA SER A 321 -15.17 -11.09 -32.32
C SER A 321 -15.08 -9.67 -31.80
N GLU A 322 -15.92 -8.76 -32.32
CA GLU A 322 -16.06 -7.41 -31.76
C GLU A 322 -16.60 -7.42 -30.33
N GLN A 323 -17.25 -8.50 -29.96
CA GLN A 323 -17.91 -8.67 -28.66
C GLN A 323 -17.08 -9.47 -27.65
N LEU A 324 -16.12 -10.30 -28.11
CA LEU A 324 -15.42 -11.25 -27.25
C LEU A 324 -13.90 -11.11 -27.37
N ASN A 325 -13.27 -10.73 -26.27
CA ASN A 325 -11.83 -10.72 -26.12
C ASN A 325 -11.41 -11.64 -24.99
N VAL A 326 -10.35 -12.43 -25.20
CA VAL A 326 -9.76 -13.33 -24.21
C VAL A 326 -8.27 -13.06 -24.12
N ASP A 327 -7.78 -12.89 -22.89
CA ASP A 327 -6.36 -12.80 -22.56
C ASP A 327 -6.06 -13.86 -21.50
N ALA A 328 -5.07 -14.72 -21.74
CA ALA A 328 -4.69 -15.79 -20.83
C ALA A 328 -3.18 -15.90 -20.77
N SER A 329 -2.64 -16.08 -19.58
CA SER A 329 -1.22 -16.32 -19.36
C SER A 329 -0.98 -17.24 -18.17
N LEU A 330 0.13 -17.94 -18.22
CA LEU A 330 0.67 -18.72 -17.12
C LEU A 330 2.09 -18.23 -16.84
N ALA A 331 2.34 -17.80 -15.62
CA ALA A 331 3.67 -17.56 -15.11
C ALA A 331 4.06 -18.68 -14.14
N ALA A 332 5.35 -18.94 -14.04
CA ALA A 332 5.93 -19.78 -13.02
C ALA A 332 7.03 -18.99 -12.32
N GLU A 333 6.95 -18.91 -11.00
CA GLU A 333 7.91 -18.17 -10.20
C GLU A 333 8.63 -19.09 -9.23
N TYR A 334 9.96 -18.98 -9.23
CA TYR A 334 10.85 -19.69 -8.34
C TYR A 334 11.44 -18.70 -7.34
N TYR A 335 11.32 -19.03 -6.07
CA TYR A 335 11.88 -18.28 -4.95
C TYR A 335 12.92 -19.11 -4.23
N HIS A 336 14.11 -18.58 -4.08
CA HIS A 336 15.21 -19.20 -3.36
C HIS A 336 15.71 -18.25 -2.26
N LEU A 337 15.60 -18.70 -1.01
CA LEU A 337 16.17 -18.07 0.16
C LEU A 337 17.03 -19.10 0.89
N PRO A 338 18.37 -19.01 0.86
CA PRO A 338 19.28 -20.05 1.36
C PRO A 338 19.10 -20.41 2.83
N ARG A 339 18.49 -19.53 3.61
CA ARG A 339 18.25 -19.69 5.05
C ARG A 339 17.15 -20.71 5.37
N LEU A 340 16.30 -21.02 4.43
CA LEU A 340 15.13 -21.89 4.60
C LEU A 340 15.08 -22.91 3.44
N ASP A 341 15.58 -24.13 3.70
CA ASP A 341 15.56 -25.22 2.71
C ASP A 341 14.14 -25.52 2.15
N ALA A 342 13.10 -25.15 2.90
CA ALA A 342 11.70 -25.33 2.51
C ALA A 342 11.19 -24.34 1.45
N LEU A 343 11.94 -23.29 1.10
CA LEU A 343 11.50 -22.24 0.18
C LEU A 343 12.12 -22.34 -1.23
N ASN A 344 12.56 -23.50 -1.63
CA ASN A 344 13.02 -23.79 -2.98
C ASN A 344 11.87 -24.36 -3.82
N ASP A 345 10.88 -23.55 -4.17
CA ASP A 345 9.69 -24.07 -4.84
C ASP A 345 9.26 -23.22 -6.04
N TRP A 346 8.71 -23.89 -7.06
CA TRP A 346 8.09 -23.26 -8.22
C TRP A 346 6.58 -23.09 -7.97
N ARG A 347 6.10 -21.85 -8.06
CA ARG A 347 4.66 -21.56 -7.90
C ARG A 347 4.04 -21.14 -9.23
N PRO A 348 3.01 -21.87 -9.71
CA PRO A 348 2.29 -21.50 -10.92
C PRO A 348 1.34 -20.33 -10.63
N LEU A 349 1.34 -19.35 -11.52
CA LEU A 349 0.56 -18.12 -11.39
C LEU A 349 -0.30 -17.92 -12.65
N PRO A 350 -1.46 -18.57 -12.74
CA PRO A 350 -2.37 -18.41 -13.86
C PRO A 350 -3.07 -17.04 -13.83
N THR A 351 -3.31 -16.49 -15.01
CA THR A 351 -4.11 -15.29 -15.24
C THR A 351 -5.03 -15.50 -16.42
N LEU A 352 -6.31 -15.12 -16.28
CA LEU A 352 -7.30 -15.17 -17.35
C LEU A 352 -8.18 -13.93 -17.26
N ASN A 353 -8.39 -13.27 -18.39
CA ASN A 353 -9.37 -12.20 -18.54
C ASN A 353 -10.26 -12.51 -19.76
N ILE A 354 -11.55 -12.52 -19.55
CA ILE A 354 -12.56 -12.65 -20.62
C ILE A 354 -13.43 -11.41 -20.57
N THR A 355 -13.44 -10.65 -21.65
CA THR A 355 -14.34 -9.51 -21.82
C THR A 355 -15.39 -9.87 -22.87
N TYR A 356 -16.65 -9.82 -22.48
CA TYR A 356 -17.79 -10.08 -23.36
C TYR A 356 -18.74 -8.89 -23.35
N MET A 357 -18.93 -8.27 -24.52
CA MET A 357 -19.77 -7.09 -24.71
C MET A 357 -20.80 -7.36 -25.82
N PRO A 358 -21.92 -8.05 -25.49
CA PRO A 358 -22.95 -8.38 -26.47
C PRO A 358 -23.59 -7.13 -27.12
N HIS A 359 -23.70 -6.03 -26.35
CA HIS A 359 -24.19 -4.73 -26.78
C HIS A 359 -23.43 -3.62 -26.06
N ALA A 360 -23.42 -2.42 -26.60
CA ALA A 360 -22.72 -1.26 -26.02
C ALA A 360 -23.10 -0.95 -24.54
N ASN A 361 -24.28 -1.36 -24.11
CA ASN A 361 -24.78 -1.12 -22.75
C ASN A 361 -24.50 -2.26 -21.77
N HIS A 362 -23.96 -3.38 -22.22
CA HIS A 362 -23.78 -4.57 -21.40
C HIS A 362 -22.37 -5.13 -21.58
N MET A 363 -21.56 -5.06 -20.56
CA MET A 363 -20.21 -5.65 -20.57
C MET A 363 -20.02 -6.56 -19.37
N TRP A 364 -19.51 -7.76 -19.65
CA TRP A 364 -19.15 -8.76 -18.66
C TRP A 364 -17.64 -8.96 -18.69
N LEU A 365 -17.01 -8.93 -17.51
CA LEU A 365 -15.61 -9.22 -17.36
C LEU A 365 -15.48 -10.36 -16.36
N LEU A 366 -14.95 -11.50 -16.81
CA LEU A 366 -14.52 -12.59 -15.94
C LEU A 366 -13.00 -12.54 -15.85
N SER A 367 -12.50 -12.49 -14.63
CA SER A 367 -11.06 -12.46 -14.37
C SER A 367 -10.68 -13.55 -13.37
N LEU A 368 -9.61 -14.27 -13.66
CA LEU A 368 -8.89 -15.13 -12.74
C LEU A 368 -7.49 -14.53 -12.58
N SER A 369 -7.09 -14.24 -11.36
CA SER A 369 -5.76 -13.74 -11.03
C SER A 369 -5.12 -14.55 -9.92
N SER A 370 -3.81 -14.60 -9.93
CA SER A 370 -2.99 -15.13 -8.85
C SER A 370 -1.97 -14.11 -8.41
N SER A 371 -1.57 -14.13 -7.15
CA SER A 371 -0.55 -13.24 -6.61
C SER A 371 0.26 -13.93 -5.52
N LEU A 372 1.50 -13.48 -5.35
CA LEU A 372 2.39 -13.87 -4.27
C LEU A 372 2.63 -12.67 -3.36
N GLN A 373 2.63 -12.91 -2.06
CA GLN A 373 3.04 -11.95 -1.03
C GLN A 373 4.25 -12.53 -0.31
N TYR A 374 5.39 -11.90 -0.46
CA TYR A 374 6.61 -12.26 0.26
C TYR A 374 6.57 -11.67 1.68
N PRO A 375 7.16 -12.36 2.68
CA PRO A 375 7.31 -11.81 4.00
C PRO A 375 8.21 -10.57 4.00
N ASP A 376 7.89 -9.60 4.84
CA ASP A 376 8.76 -8.44 5.06
C ASP A 376 10.07 -8.86 5.73
N TYR A 377 11.19 -8.28 5.33
CA TYR A 377 12.51 -8.58 5.93
C TYR A 377 12.51 -8.41 7.46
N TRP A 378 11.88 -7.35 7.97
CA TRP A 378 11.73 -7.13 9.41
C TRP A 378 10.90 -8.20 10.11
N ALA A 379 9.87 -8.69 9.44
CA ALA A 379 9.00 -9.74 9.99
C ALA A 379 9.73 -11.07 10.14
N MET A 380 10.77 -11.32 9.34
CA MET A 380 11.55 -12.55 9.37
C MET A 380 12.75 -12.48 10.35
N GLN A 381 13.11 -11.30 10.88
CA GLN A 381 14.24 -11.19 11.80
C GLN A 381 13.87 -11.78 13.16
N PRO A 382 14.71 -12.62 13.79
CA PRO A 382 14.44 -13.18 15.11
C PRO A 382 14.69 -12.16 16.22
N ILE A 383 14.19 -10.95 16.05
CA ILE A 383 14.36 -9.84 16.98
C ILE A 383 13.14 -9.78 17.87
N ILE A 384 13.36 -9.63 19.18
CA ILE A 384 12.31 -9.42 20.18
C ILE A 384 12.41 -7.96 20.62
N MET A 385 11.35 -7.21 20.41
CA MET A 385 11.25 -5.83 20.86
C MET A 385 10.10 -5.68 21.85
N PRO A 386 10.32 -5.11 23.03
CA PRO A 386 9.22 -4.78 23.92
C PRO A 386 8.30 -3.77 23.22
N THR A 387 7.01 -4.01 23.33
CA THR A 387 6.05 -3.00 22.93
C THR A 387 6.00 -1.89 23.98
N ARG A 388 5.31 -0.85 23.62
CA ARG A 388 4.95 0.27 24.45
C ARG A 388 4.43 -0.23 25.81
N GLY A 389 4.87 0.38 26.90
CA GLY A 389 4.51 -0.06 28.24
C GLY A 389 5.22 -1.30 28.76
N ASN A 390 6.10 -1.93 27.98
CA ASN A 390 7.00 -3.03 28.36
C ASN A 390 6.33 -4.34 28.84
N PHE A 391 5.08 -4.60 28.46
CA PHE A 391 4.38 -5.84 28.82
C PHE A 391 3.95 -6.69 27.63
N ASN A 392 4.00 -6.18 26.40
CA ASN A 392 3.85 -7.00 25.20
C ASN A 392 5.15 -7.06 24.41
N LEU A 393 5.31 -8.10 23.63
CA LEU A 393 6.52 -8.34 22.84
C LEU A 393 6.16 -8.41 21.36
N LEU A 394 6.82 -7.58 20.58
CA LEU A 394 6.83 -7.70 19.13
C LEU A 394 7.97 -8.65 18.76
N VAL A 395 7.62 -9.76 18.12
CA VAL A 395 8.57 -10.83 17.78
C VAL A 395 8.56 -11.04 16.29
N GLY A 396 9.72 -11.13 15.66
CA GLY A 396 9.81 -11.59 14.29
C GLY A 396 9.71 -13.10 14.17
N ASN A 397 9.47 -13.61 12.97
CA ASN A 397 9.32 -15.02 12.69
C ASN A 397 10.13 -15.41 11.44
N ALA A 398 11.24 -16.11 11.66
CA ALA A 398 12.11 -16.56 10.59
C ALA A 398 11.50 -17.69 9.73
N ASP A 399 10.46 -18.35 10.24
CA ASP A 399 9.78 -19.46 9.54
C ASP A 399 8.65 -18.98 8.61
N LEU A 400 8.56 -17.69 8.30
CA LEU A 400 7.54 -17.17 7.38
C LEU A 400 7.76 -17.63 5.94
N HIS A 401 6.67 -18.05 5.30
CA HIS A 401 6.63 -18.46 3.90
C HIS A 401 5.87 -17.44 3.06
N PRO A 402 6.12 -17.34 1.73
CA PRO A 402 5.32 -16.53 0.84
C PRO A 402 3.87 -17.02 0.78
N ALA A 403 2.91 -16.12 0.93
CA ALA A 403 1.50 -16.42 0.75
C ALA A 403 1.11 -16.41 -0.72
N THR A 404 0.26 -17.35 -1.14
CA THR A 404 -0.26 -17.43 -2.51
C THR A 404 -1.76 -17.18 -2.52
N SER A 405 -2.21 -16.21 -3.31
CA SER A 405 -3.62 -15.89 -3.46
C SER A 405 -4.13 -16.19 -4.86
N TYR A 406 -5.30 -16.82 -4.93
CA TYR A 406 -6.05 -17.04 -6.16
C TYR A 406 -7.40 -16.34 -6.07
N GLN A 407 -7.73 -15.52 -7.04
CA GLN A 407 -8.98 -14.78 -7.08
C GLN A 407 -9.72 -15.00 -8.38
N THR A 408 -11.00 -15.30 -8.26
CA THR A 408 -11.96 -15.27 -9.38
C THR A 408 -12.92 -14.11 -9.18
N GLN A 409 -13.20 -13.37 -10.23
CA GLN A 409 -14.06 -12.21 -10.20
C GLN A 409 -14.91 -12.13 -11.45
N LEU A 410 -16.19 -11.85 -11.27
CA LEU A 410 -17.12 -11.53 -12.33
C LEU A 410 -17.64 -10.11 -12.15
N THR A 411 -17.39 -9.23 -13.12
CA THR A 411 -17.87 -7.85 -13.12
C THR A 411 -18.84 -7.65 -14.26
N TYR A 412 -20.00 -7.09 -13.95
CA TYR A 412 -21.00 -6.66 -14.91
C TYR A 412 -21.10 -5.14 -14.92
N LEU A 413 -20.91 -4.54 -16.09
CA LEU A 413 -21.13 -3.11 -16.31
C LEU A 413 -22.40 -2.90 -17.13
N LEU A 414 -23.34 -2.17 -16.56
CA LEU A 414 -24.58 -1.75 -17.19
C LEU A 414 -24.47 -0.29 -17.64
N LYS A 415 -24.74 -0.06 -18.95
CA LYS A 415 -24.67 1.27 -19.58
C LYS A 415 -23.31 1.95 -19.41
N GLN A 416 -22.23 1.16 -19.29
CA GLN A 416 -20.87 1.64 -19.00
C GLN A 416 -20.78 2.56 -17.75
N ARG A 417 -21.77 2.46 -16.86
CA ARG A 417 -21.96 3.38 -15.74
C ARG A 417 -22.14 2.65 -14.40
N TYR A 418 -23.02 1.67 -14.34
CA TYR A 418 -23.30 0.91 -13.11
C TYR A 418 -22.45 -0.35 -13.10
N GLN A 419 -21.74 -0.57 -12.01
CA GLN A 419 -20.86 -1.74 -11.87
C GLN A 419 -21.35 -2.64 -10.75
N PHE A 420 -21.48 -3.93 -11.06
CA PHE A 420 -21.79 -4.99 -10.12
C PHE A 420 -20.67 -6.02 -10.21
N THR A 421 -20.10 -6.38 -9.07
CA THR A 421 -18.95 -7.30 -9.01
C THR A 421 -19.20 -8.36 -7.95
N ALA A 422 -18.98 -9.63 -8.31
CA ALA A 422 -18.87 -10.74 -7.39
C ALA A 422 -17.44 -11.29 -7.44
N TRP A 423 -16.88 -11.64 -6.28
CA TRP A 423 -15.55 -12.24 -6.24
C TRP A 423 -15.43 -13.31 -5.16
N TYR A 424 -14.46 -14.20 -5.36
CA TYR A 424 -13.99 -15.15 -4.38
C TYR A 424 -12.46 -15.14 -4.39
N THR A 425 -11.85 -15.12 -3.23
CA THR A 425 -10.38 -15.16 -3.05
C THR A 425 -10.04 -16.25 -2.05
N TYR A 426 -9.12 -17.11 -2.42
CA TYR A 426 -8.47 -18.08 -1.54
C TYR A 426 -7.01 -17.69 -1.39
N THR A 427 -6.54 -17.51 -0.17
CA THR A 427 -5.15 -17.19 0.15
C THR A 427 -4.59 -18.32 1.00
N ASP A 428 -3.66 -19.06 0.43
CA ASP A 428 -2.87 -20.07 1.09
C ASP A 428 -1.70 -19.46 1.84
N GLU A 429 -1.39 -19.97 3.03
CA GLU A 429 -0.31 -19.47 3.88
C GLU A 429 -0.40 -17.94 4.15
N CYS A 430 -1.60 -17.43 4.39
CA CYS A 430 -1.87 -16.00 4.55
C CYS A 430 -1.02 -15.40 5.67
N ILE A 431 -0.09 -14.47 5.35
CA ILE A 431 0.76 -13.81 6.32
C ILE A 431 -0.04 -12.78 7.11
N MET A 432 -0.04 -12.92 8.44
CA MET A 432 -0.78 -12.04 9.31
C MET A 432 -0.12 -11.90 10.68
N ARG A 433 -0.09 -10.68 11.23
CA ARG A 433 0.34 -10.44 12.60
C ARG A 433 -0.78 -10.81 13.56
N GLN A 434 -0.50 -11.76 14.46
CA GLN A 434 -1.41 -12.27 15.45
C GLN A 434 -0.99 -11.89 16.86
N ALA A 435 -1.98 -11.75 17.74
CA ALA A 435 -1.75 -11.72 19.18
C ALA A 435 -1.82 -13.15 19.70
N SER A 436 -0.84 -13.52 20.53
CA SER A 436 -0.76 -14.82 21.18
C SER A 436 -0.37 -14.65 22.64
N VAL A 437 -0.83 -15.54 23.48
CA VAL A 437 -0.50 -15.53 24.91
C VAL A 437 0.90 -16.09 25.12
N ASN A 438 1.76 -15.32 25.77
CA ASN A 438 3.05 -15.80 26.22
C ASN A 438 2.90 -16.47 27.60
N LEU A 439 3.32 -17.72 27.70
CA LEU A 439 3.23 -18.48 28.95
C LEU A 439 4.39 -18.17 29.93
N SER A 440 5.39 -17.39 29.49
CA SER A 440 6.51 -16.99 30.34
C SER A 440 7.20 -15.72 29.78
N PRO A 441 7.14 -14.59 30.46
CA PRO A 441 6.36 -14.32 31.68
C PRO A 441 4.85 -14.33 31.44
N ALA A 442 4.08 -14.75 32.45
CA ALA A 442 2.64 -14.96 32.34
C ALA A 442 1.80 -13.69 32.06
N GLU A 443 2.41 -12.52 32.03
CA GLU A 443 1.78 -11.20 31.92
C GLU A 443 2.12 -10.51 30.59
N SER A 444 2.35 -11.27 29.52
CA SER A 444 2.66 -10.69 28.22
C SER A 444 1.87 -11.32 27.09
N VAL A 445 1.60 -10.53 26.07
CA VAL A 445 1.05 -10.98 24.80
C VAL A 445 2.15 -10.84 23.74
N LEU A 446 2.34 -11.89 22.96
CA LEU A 446 3.23 -11.88 21.81
C LEU A 446 2.45 -11.34 20.60
N LEU A 447 3.04 -10.38 19.94
CA LEU A 447 2.58 -9.88 18.64
C LEU A 447 3.55 -10.39 17.57
N LEU A 448 3.20 -11.46 16.87
CA LEU A 448 4.08 -12.08 15.89
C LEU A 448 3.39 -12.29 14.54
N PRO A 449 4.13 -12.14 13.43
CA PRO A 449 3.64 -12.51 12.12
C PRO A 449 3.66 -14.04 11.99
N VAL A 450 2.60 -14.61 11.45
CA VAL A 450 2.47 -16.06 11.18
C VAL A 450 1.86 -16.28 9.82
N ASN A 451 2.13 -17.42 9.22
CA ASN A 451 1.32 -17.92 8.13
C ASN A 451 0.09 -18.61 8.71
N LEU A 452 -1.10 -18.09 8.40
CA LEU A 452 -2.34 -18.84 8.59
C LEU A 452 -2.39 -19.96 7.54
N GLU A 453 -3.01 -21.07 7.87
CA GLU A 453 -3.19 -22.15 6.92
C GLU A 453 -3.92 -21.66 5.66
N TYR A 454 -5.03 -20.94 5.83
CA TYR A 454 -5.65 -20.21 4.73
C TYR A 454 -6.59 -19.08 5.19
N ARG A 455 -6.87 -18.19 4.25
CA ARG A 455 -7.96 -17.23 4.28
C ARG A 455 -8.84 -17.39 3.06
N GLU A 456 -10.15 -17.40 3.27
CA GLU A 456 -11.15 -17.33 2.22
C GLU A 456 -11.94 -16.02 2.34
N GLN A 457 -12.23 -15.41 1.22
CA GLN A 457 -13.10 -14.24 1.15
C GLN A 457 -14.03 -14.35 -0.06
N ALA A 458 -15.31 -14.07 0.14
CA ALA A 458 -16.28 -13.90 -0.94
C ALA A 458 -17.00 -12.56 -0.75
N GLY A 459 -17.31 -11.89 -1.83
CA GLY A 459 -17.97 -10.60 -1.72
C GLY A 459 -18.77 -10.20 -2.94
N LEU A 460 -19.66 -9.26 -2.70
CA LEU A 460 -20.48 -8.58 -3.70
C LEU A 460 -20.26 -7.07 -3.55
N GLN A 461 -20.11 -6.38 -4.67
CA GLN A 461 -20.00 -4.93 -4.72
C GLN A 461 -20.98 -4.34 -5.75
N ALA A 462 -21.56 -3.21 -5.40
CA ALA A 462 -22.28 -2.36 -6.34
C ALA A 462 -21.70 -0.94 -6.30
N VAL A 463 -21.39 -0.39 -7.48
CA VAL A 463 -21.00 1.02 -7.66
C VAL A 463 -22.07 1.69 -8.51
N ILE A 464 -22.71 2.69 -7.91
CA ILE A 464 -23.90 3.35 -8.44
C ILE A 464 -23.62 4.85 -8.53
N PRO A 465 -23.09 5.35 -9.66
CA PRO A 465 -22.97 6.79 -9.89
C PRO A 465 -24.33 7.38 -10.25
N GLN A 466 -24.64 8.55 -9.69
CA GLN A 466 -25.87 9.28 -9.94
C GLN A 466 -25.59 10.77 -10.14
N LYS A 467 -26.32 11.38 -11.05
CA LYS A 467 -26.34 12.84 -11.20
C LYS A 467 -27.73 13.35 -10.84
N VAL A 468 -27.79 14.29 -9.91
CA VAL A 468 -29.05 14.94 -9.54
C VAL A 468 -29.01 16.37 -10.07
N GLY A 469 -29.80 16.59 -11.13
CA GLY A 469 -29.71 17.81 -11.92
C GLY A 469 -28.33 18.02 -12.53
N GLN A 470 -27.89 19.27 -12.59
CA GLN A 470 -26.55 19.67 -13.06
C GLN A 470 -25.57 19.97 -11.90
N MET A 471 -26.07 19.93 -10.67
CA MET A 471 -25.32 20.40 -9.51
C MET A 471 -24.67 19.29 -8.70
N ILE A 472 -25.26 18.09 -8.63
CA ILE A 472 -24.77 17.05 -7.76
C ILE A 472 -24.31 15.85 -8.59
N ASP A 473 -23.04 15.48 -8.45
CA ASP A 473 -22.48 14.22 -8.91
C ASP A 473 -22.21 13.35 -7.68
N SER A 474 -22.92 12.22 -7.59
CA SER A 474 -22.91 11.33 -6.44
C SER A 474 -22.47 9.94 -6.88
N ARG A 475 -21.69 9.26 -6.04
CA ARG A 475 -21.28 7.87 -6.24
C ARG A 475 -21.48 7.09 -4.95
N LEU A 476 -22.42 6.16 -4.98
CA LEU A 476 -22.61 5.20 -3.90
C LEU A 476 -21.85 3.91 -4.24
N THR A 477 -21.03 3.46 -3.29
CA THR A 477 -20.40 2.13 -3.32
C THR A 477 -20.90 1.33 -2.13
N LEU A 478 -21.45 0.14 -2.39
CA LEU A 478 -21.88 -0.82 -1.38
C LEU A 478 -21.09 -2.11 -1.55
N MET A 479 -20.65 -2.70 -0.45
CA MET A 479 -19.90 -3.95 -0.46
C MET A 479 -20.34 -4.83 0.72
N GLY A 480 -20.62 -6.09 0.44
CA GLY A 480 -20.85 -7.13 1.45
C GLY A 480 -19.76 -8.19 1.32
N ILE A 481 -19.15 -8.58 2.42
CA ILE A 481 -18.00 -9.48 2.45
C ILE A 481 -18.24 -10.57 3.47
N TRP A 482 -18.08 -11.82 3.06
CA TRP A 482 -17.89 -12.97 3.90
C TRP A 482 -16.41 -13.33 3.94
N GLN A 483 -15.84 -13.58 5.11
CA GLN A 483 -14.44 -13.93 5.32
C GLN A 483 -14.34 -15.06 6.31
N ARG A 484 -13.41 -15.99 6.06
CA ARG A 484 -13.04 -17.07 6.97
C ARG A 484 -11.52 -17.10 7.10
N ASP A 485 -11.03 -17.00 8.33
CA ASP A 485 -9.64 -17.18 8.71
C ASP A 485 -9.50 -18.51 9.44
N PHE A 486 -8.62 -19.38 8.95
CA PHE A 486 -8.42 -20.70 9.49
C PHE A 486 -6.94 -20.97 9.81
N ASN A 487 -6.71 -21.52 10.99
CA ASN A 487 -5.41 -21.99 11.45
C ASN A 487 -5.59 -23.21 12.35
N HIS A 488 -4.96 -24.35 12.01
CA HIS A 488 -5.23 -25.64 12.67
C HIS A 488 -4.45 -25.88 13.95
N ALA A 489 -3.46 -25.14 14.26
CA ALA A 489 -2.61 -25.31 15.42
C ALA A 489 -1.13 -25.47 15.13
N VAL A 490 -0.46 -24.44 14.85
CA VAL A 490 0.98 -24.50 14.95
C VAL A 490 1.43 -23.42 15.92
N ARG A 491 2.15 -23.84 16.91
CA ARG A 491 2.87 -23.11 17.97
C ARG A 491 2.04 -22.19 18.89
N TYR A 492 0.91 -21.54 18.44
CA TYR A 492 0.34 -20.48 19.28
C TYR A 492 -1.17 -20.43 19.35
N MET A 493 -1.96 -20.74 18.30
CA MET A 493 -3.43 -20.70 18.39
C MET A 493 -4.13 -21.40 17.23
N ALA A 494 -4.99 -22.37 17.58
CA ALA A 494 -5.98 -22.89 16.64
C ALA A 494 -7.22 -21.99 16.63
N PHE A 495 -7.68 -21.60 15.45
CA PHE A 495 -8.94 -20.90 15.31
C PHE A 495 -9.59 -21.14 13.93
N ASN A 496 -10.89 -21.01 13.91
CA ASN A 496 -11.70 -20.99 12.71
C ASN A 496 -12.71 -19.85 12.87
N ARG A 497 -12.38 -18.69 12.32
CA ARG A 497 -13.14 -17.47 12.56
C ARG A 497 -13.80 -17.00 11.28
N VAL A 498 -15.12 -16.87 11.34
CA VAL A 498 -15.93 -16.33 10.25
C VAL A 498 -16.40 -14.93 10.61
N ALA A 499 -16.37 -14.05 9.63
CA ALA A 499 -16.92 -12.71 9.70
C ALA A 499 -17.79 -12.42 8.47
N ILE A 500 -18.91 -11.74 8.69
CA ILE A 500 -19.69 -11.12 7.62
C ILE A 500 -19.77 -9.64 7.96
N TYR A 501 -19.35 -8.80 7.02
CA TYR A 501 -19.33 -7.37 7.23
C TYR A 501 -19.65 -6.60 5.95
N GLY A 502 -20.08 -5.36 6.12
CA GLY A 502 -20.43 -4.46 5.05
C GLY A 502 -19.55 -3.22 5.04
N VAL A 503 -19.32 -2.69 3.85
CA VAL A 503 -18.72 -1.38 3.64
C VAL A 503 -19.67 -0.57 2.76
N ALA A 504 -19.94 0.67 3.17
CA ALA A 504 -20.68 1.63 2.35
C ALA A 504 -19.83 2.91 2.24
N ALA A 505 -19.75 3.47 1.05
CA ALA A 505 -19.10 4.75 0.82
C ALA A 505 -19.96 5.59 -0.12
N LEU A 506 -20.16 6.85 0.24
CA LEU A 506 -20.89 7.84 -0.52
C LEU A 506 -19.93 9.00 -0.80
N LYS A 507 -19.67 9.29 -2.06
CA LYS A 507 -18.86 10.43 -2.50
C LYS A 507 -19.73 11.39 -3.29
N ASN A 508 -19.75 12.65 -2.91
CA ASN A 508 -20.56 13.67 -3.57
C ASN A 508 -19.71 14.88 -3.94
N VAL A 509 -19.94 15.38 -5.14
CA VAL A 509 -19.46 16.69 -5.59
C VAL A 509 -20.67 17.55 -5.87
N VAL A 510 -20.80 18.66 -5.14
CA VAL A 510 -21.88 19.63 -5.31
C VAL A 510 -21.29 20.89 -5.95
N THR A 511 -21.64 21.15 -7.20
CA THR A 511 -21.23 22.37 -7.92
C THR A 511 -22.04 23.53 -7.39
N LEU A 512 -21.40 24.41 -6.60
CA LEU A 512 -22.04 25.59 -6.03
C LEU A 512 -22.14 26.72 -7.06
N SER A 513 -21.12 26.86 -7.91
CA SER A 513 -21.10 27.85 -8.98
C SER A 513 -20.26 27.35 -10.14
N THR A 514 -20.87 27.25 -11.30
CA THR A 514 -20.18 26.97 -12.57
C THR A 514 -19.38 28.18 -13.07
N LEU A 515 -19.86 29.39 -12.80
CA LEU A 515 -19.21 30.64 -13.20
C LEU A 515 -17.92 30.87 -12.43
N HIS A 516 -17.94 30.58 -11.12
CA HIS A 516 -16.79 30.78 -10.24
C HIS A 516 -16.00 29.48 -10.00
N HIS A 517 -16.37 28.39 -10.65
CA HIS A 517 -15.73 27.06 -10.49
C HIS A 517 -15.59 26.65 -9.02
N LEU A 518 -16.65 26.83 -8.26
CA LEU A 518 -16.71 26.52 -6.85
C LEU A 518 -17.53 25.22 -6.64
N ALA A 519 -16.92 24.25 -5.96
CA ALA A 519 -17.57 22.98 -5.65
C ALA A 519 -17.33 22.59 -4.18
N LEU A 520 -18.35 21.96 -3.58
CA LEU A 520 -18.28 21.31 -2.28
C LEU A 520 -18.15 19.81 -2.48
N THR A 521 -17.27 19.16 -1.73
CA THR A 521 -17.21 17.71 -1.61
C THR A 521 -17.80 17.29 -0.25
N LEU A 522 -18.59 16.24 -0.24
CA LEU A 522 -19.17 15.63 0.95
C LEU A 522 -19.06 14.11 0.81
N ASP A 523 -18.09 13.54 1.52
CA ASP A 523 -17.80 12.13 1.49
C ASP A 523 -18.16 11.48 2.82
N ALA A 524 -18.73 10.29 2.78
CA ALA A 524 -19.04 9.50 3.96
C ALA A 524 -18.69 8.05 3.71
N SER A 525 -18.14 7.39 4.72
CA SER A 525 -17.85 5.96 4.66
C SER A 525 -18.15 5.29 5.99
N VAL A 526 -18.55 4.01 5.93
CA VAL A 526 -18.76 3.18 7.10
C VAL A 526 -18.36 1.75 6.78
N GLN A 527 -17.68 1.11 7.73
CA GLN A 527 -17.43 -0.33 7.76
C GLN A 527 -18.06 -0.89 9.04
N THR A 528 -18.83 -1.96 8.91
CA THR A 528 -19.38 -2.65 10.09
C THR A 528 -18.27 -3.43 10.80
N LYS A 529 -18.53 -3.89 12.03
CA LYS A 529 -17.59 -4.72 12.78
C LYS A 529 -17.15 -5.95 11.98
N THR A 530 -15.89 -6.32 12.11
CA THR A 530 -15.30 -7.50 11.44
C THR A 530 -14.33 -8.24 12.37
N LYS A 531 -13.78 -9.34 11.87
CA LYS A 531 -12.75 -10.13 12.54
C LYS A 531 -11.58 -10.32 11.58
N GLN A 532 -10.37 -10.35 12.12
CA GLN A 532 -9.18 -10.56 11.35
C GLN A 532 -8.20 -11.43 12.15
N GLY A 533 -8.06 -12.70 11.79
CA GLY A 533 -7.32 -13.65 12.60
C GLY A 533 -7.86 -13.68 14.04
N THR A 534 -6.99 -13.41 15.01
CA THR A 534 -7.35 -13.37 16.44
C THR A 534 -8.01 -12.05 16.89
N TRP A 535 -8.04 -11.04 16.03
CA TRP A 535 -8.54 -9.72 16.35
C TRP A 535 -10.03 -9.55 16.05
N ASP A 536 -10.75 -8.89 16.97
CA ASP A 536 -12.07 -8.30 16.75
C ASP A 536 -11.88 -6.82 16.42
N ILE A 537 -12.41 -6.40 15.28
CA ILE A 537 -12.28 -5.03 14.79
C ILE A 537 -13.65 -4.37 14.86
N PRO A 538 -13.85 -3.34 15.69
CA PRO A 538 -15.09 -2.59 15.77
C PRO A 538 -15.46 -1.91 14.46
N ALA A 539 -16.71 -1.45 14.38
CA ALA A 539 -17.15 -0.62 13.26
C ALA A 539 -16.38 0.70 13.24
N THR A 540 -16.08 1.17 12.02
CA THR A 540 -15.42 2.47 11.76
C THR A 540 -16.21 3.23 10.70
N GLY A 541 -16.02 4.56 10.66
CA GLY A 541 -16.60 5.38 9.61
C GLY A 541 -16.00 6.76 9.60
N SER A 542 -16.12 7.48 8.49
CA SER A 542 -15.71 8.88 8.38
C SER A 542 -16.77 9.70 7.68
N VAL A 543 -16.80 10.98 8.00
CA VAL A 543 -17.49 12.01 7.22
C VAL A 543 -16.50 13.12 6.96
N ASP A 544 -16.30 13.43 5.69
CA ASP A 544 -15.29 14.35 5.19
C ASP A 544 -15.98 15.45 4.36
N VAL A 545 -15.55 16.68 4.53
CA VAL A 545 -16.07 17.84 3.81
C VAL A 545 -14.91 18.60 3.19
N GLY A 546 -15.08 19.07 1.97
CA GLY A 546 -14.08 19.86 1.30
C GLY A 546 -14.68 20.91 0.37
N VAL A 547 -13.95 21.97 0.14
CA VAL A 547 -14.29 23.02 -0.81
C VAL A 547 -13.17 23.13 -1.82
N ASN A 548 -13.52 23.07 -3.10
CA ASN A 548 -12.60 23.30 -4.22
C ASN A 548 -13.01 24.60 -4.90
N TRP A 549 -12.06 25.48 -5.07
CA TRP A 549 -12.24 26.73 -5.80
C TRP A 549 -11.14 26.89 -6.84
N ASP A 550 -11.52 26.82 -8.11
CA ASP A 550 -10.64 27.06 -9.26
C ASP A 550 -10.80 28.49 -9.73
N PHE A 551 -9.73 29.26 -9.73
CA PHE A 551 -9.75 30.66 -10.14
C PHE A 551 -8.56 30.97 -11.07
N TRP A 552 -8.45 32.23 -11.51
CA TRP A 552 -7.40 32.68 -12.43
C TRP A 552 -7.33 31.79 -13.69
N LYS A 553 -8.47 31.71 -14.41
CA LYS A 553 -8.64 30.85 -15.60
C LYS A 553 -8.33 29.37 -15.29
N GLN A 554 -8.75 28.90 -14.12
CA GLN A 554 -8.56 27.52 -13.62
C GLN A 554 -7.07 27.11 -13.46
N ARG A 555 -6.15 28.09 -13.47
CA ARG A 555 -4.72 27.85 -13.23
C ARG A 555 -4.36 27.73 -11.76
N VAL A 556 -5.20 28.26 -10.88
CA VAL A 556 -4.99 28.18 -9.44
C VAL A 556 -6.18 27.48 -8.80
N ARG A 557 -5.91 26.43 -8.04
CA ARG A 557 -6.89 25.70 -7.25
C ARG A 557 -6.60 25.89 -5.76
N LEU A 558 -7.57 26.36 -5.04
CA LEU A 558 -7.60 26.33 -3.59
C LEU A 558 -8.49 25.16 -3.15
N HIS A 559 -7.95 24.26 -2.33
CA HIS A 559 -8.70 23.17 -1.72
C HIS A 559 -8.59 23.29 -0.20
N ALA A 560 -9.72 23.42 0.46
CA ALA A 560 -9.82 23.39 1.93
C ALA A 560 -10.66 22.19 2.33
N PHE A 561 -10.27 21.46 3.37
CA PHE A 561 -10.96 20.26 3.80
C PHE A 561 -10.98 20.07 5.32
N ALA A 562 -11.95 19.29 5.77
CA ALA A 562 -12.06 18.77 7.12
C ALA A 562 -12.44 17.29 7.03
N ASN A 563 -11.57 16.42 7.50
CA ASN A 563 -11.75 14.97 7.47
C ASN A 563 -12.10 14.44 8.86
N ASP A 564 -12.80 13.32 8.86
CA ASP A 564 -13.25 12.60 10.06
C ASP A 564 -13.89 13.50 11.11
N LEU A 565 -14.93 14.24 10.69
CA LEU A 565 -15.64 15.21 11.54
C LEU A 565 -16.15 14.62 12.85
N PHE A 566 -16.41 13.31 12.89
CA PHE A 566 -16.95 12.61 14.06
C PHE A 566 -15.91 11.84 14.87
N ARG A 567 -14.64 11.80 14.42
CA ARG A 567 -13.55 11.04 15.06
C ARG A 567 -13.84 9.53 15.17
N THR A 568 -14.30 8.95 14.07
CA THR A 568 -14.74 7.54 14.03
C THR A 568 -13.97 6.69 12.99
N ALA A 569 -12.96 7.26 12.33
CA ALA A 569 -12.22 6.58 11.27
C ALA A 569 -11.18 5.57 11.80
N VAL A 570 -10.71 5.74 13.03
CA VAL A 570 -9.66 4.88 13.62
C VAL A 570 -10.26 3.62 14.22
N ALA A 571 -9.70 2.46 13.85
CA ALA A 571 -10.08 1.17 14.43
C ALA A 571 -9.40 0.96 15.80
N HIS A 572 -10.15 0.40 16.75
CA HIS A 572 -9.69 0.02 18.09
C HIS A 572 -9.74 -1.50 18.21
N PRO A 573 -8.72 -2.24 17.71
CA PRO A 573 -8.72 -3.69 17.68
C PRO A 573 -8.72 -4.29 19.09
N ARG A 574 -9.39 -5.42 19.24
CA ARG A 574 -9.50 -6.16 20.50
C ARG A 574 -9.09 -7.61 20.29
N PHE A 575 -8.30 -8.11 21.19
CA PHE A 575 -7.96 -9.52 21.29
C PHE A 575 -8.53 -10.09 22.57
N GLN A 576 -9.12 -11.29 22.52
CA GLN A 576 -9.61 -11.98 23.70
C GLN A 576 -9.48 -13.49 23.51
N GLN A 577 -8.69 -14.15 24.36
CA GLN A 577 -8.51 -15.60 24.34
C GLN A 577 -8.00 -16.12 25.68
N ASN A 578 -8.54 -17.27 26.13
CA ASN A 578 -8.07 -18.03 27.30
C ASN A 578 -7.92 -17.21 28.61
N GLY A 579 -8.79 -16.20 28.78
CA GLY A 579 -8.72 -15.31 29.95
C GLY A 579 -7.74 -14.14 29.80
N TYR A 580 -7.11 -13.99 28.64
CA TYR A 580 -6.33 -12.81 28.27
C TYR A 580 -7.16 -11.90 27.36
N SER A 581 -7.00 -10.61 27.55
CA SER A 581 -7.61 -9.60 26.69
C SER A 581 -6.62 -8.49 26.41
N LEU A 582 -6.50 -8.06 25.16
CA LEU A 582 -5.68 -6.92 24.77
C LEU A 582 -6.54 -5.94 23.97
N HIS A 583 -6.50 -4.69 24.35
CA HIS A 583 -7.26 -3.63 23.73
C HIS A 583 -6.37 -2.42 23.49
N PHE A 584 -6.47 -1.86 22.29
CA PHE A 584 -5.80 -0.62 21.89
C PHE A 584 -6.85 0.46 21.67
N ASP A 585 -6.74 1.55 22.42
CA ASP A 585 -7.48 2.79 22.20
C ASP A 585 -6.53 3.83 21.62
N ARG A 586 -6.74 4.18 20.36
CA ARG A 586 -5.92 5.15 19.63
C ARG A 586 -6.64 6.47 19.54
N SER A 587 -5.88 7.56 19.69
CA SER A 587 -6.45 8.88 19.44
C SER A 587 -6.89 9.01 17.96
N CYS A 588 -8.04 9.61 17.81
CA CYS A 588 -8.58 9.99 16.52
C CYS A 588 -8.81 11.51 16.52
N TYR A 589 -8.11 12.21 15.64
CA TYR A 589 -8.22 13.66 15.52
C TYR A 589 -8.96 14.00 14.23
N ARG A 590 -9.77 15.08 14.28
CA ARG A 590 -10.25 15.71 13.07
C ARG A 590 -9.06 16.28 12.32
N GLN A 591 -9.05 16.12 11.02
CA GLN A 591 -8.00 16.64 10.17
C GLN A 591 -8.52 17.84 9.40
N PHE A 592 -7.80 18.94 9.46
CA PHE A 592 -8.09 20.16 8.69
C PHE A 592 -6.93 20.44 7.77
N GLY A 593 -7.21 20.93 6.58
CA GLY A 593 -6.13 21.31 5.69
C GLY A 593 -6.54 22.28 4.62
N VAL A 594 -5.52 22.92 4.08
CA VAL A 594 -5.63 23.81 2.93
C VAL A 594 -4.48 23.52 1.98
N SER A 595 -4.78 23.43 0.70
CA SER A 595 -3.74 23.35 -0.31
C SER A 595 -3.98 24.32 -1.45
N LEU A 596 -2.89 24.89 -1.96
CA LEU A 596 -2.86 25.77 -3.11
C LEU A 596 -2.10 25.08 -4.23
N THR A 597 -2.76 24.86 -5.36
CA THR A 597 -2.16 24.28 -6.54
C THR A 597 -2.07 25.32 -7.64
N ILE A 598 -0.89 25.52 -8.21
CA ILE A 598 -0.63 26.45 -9.31
C ILE A 598 -0.19 25.64 -10.52
N LYS A 599 -0.93 25.73 -11.61
CA LYS A 599 -0.63 25.08 -12.89
C LYS A 599 0.20 26.00 -13.78
N LEU A 600 1.29 25.48 -14.33
CA LEU A 600 2.28 26.21 -15.13
C LEU A 600 2.34 25.62 -16.55
N GLY A 601 2.51 26.47 -17.55
CA GLY A 601 2.70 26.04 -18.93
C GLY A 601 1.41 25.67 -19.67
N ASP A 602 1.50 24.69 -20.55
CA ASP A 602 0.43 24.30 -21.47
C ASP A 602 -0.50 23.28 -20.81
N TYR A 603 -1.42 23.77 -19.98
CA TYR A 603 -2.54 22.98 -19.52
C TYR A 603 -3.69 23.17 -20.51
N ALA A 604 -4.09 22.12 -21.20
CA ALA A 604 -5.35 22.11 -21.91
C ALA A 604 -6.49 22.28 -20.90
N ASP A 605 -7.55 23.02 -21.26
CA ASP A 605 -8.72 23.17 -20.42
C ASP A 605 -9.19 21.79 -19.93
N GLU A 606 -9.19 21.58 -18.61
CA GLU A 606 -9.66 20.31 -18.05
C GLU A 606 -11.10 20.08 -18.49
N ALA A 607 -11.33 18.97 -19.18
CA ALA A 607 -12.67 18.57 -19.51
C ALA A 607 -13.49 18.46 -18.22
N LYS A 608 -14.64 19.12 -18.20
CA LYS A 608 -15.60 18.97 -17.11
C LYS A 608 -16.03 17.51 -17.04
N PHE A 609 -15.68 16.83 -15.97
CA PHE A 609 -16.21 15.49 -15.68
C PHE A 609 -17.64 15.59 -15.17
#